data_b380e2682051585a0d5175bd2d3babd0
#
_entry.id   b380e2682051585a0d5175bd2d3babd0
#
_cell.length_a   1.000
_cell.length_b   1.000
_cell.length_c   1.000
_cell.angle_alpha   90.00
_cell.angle_beta   90.00
_cell.angle_gamma   90.00
#
_symmetry.space_group_name_H-M   'P 1'
#
loop_
_entity.id
_entity.type
_entity.pdbx_description
1 polymer ?
#
loop_
_entity_poly.entity_id
_entity_poly.type
_entity_poly.pdbx_seq_one_letter_code
_entity_poly.pdbx_strand_id
1 'polypeptide(L)'
;MCRGEEFAMETKIYDGGGKQLQAENVTLFADHEIHDFSIVPEQKVTVFDRNARRFTLADEKHRTQASLAAEELVRFIASERALAETSNVALIRFASKPEFNVSFDEETGKLEMLSKVWNYRVETESIDATKLADYHEFAQWFTQLNALFRPLPPGIRMELNRELFERKLFPTRVQVEIKNGGKVVVRQESRHRLIPKLPNEHRLTLGKWKSQKDSLRLISFVEYRAQQLSLVRVPDDSKQR
;
A
#
# COMPACT_ATOMS: atom_id res chain seq x y z
N MET A 1 28.84 -7.34 3.09
CA MET A 1 27.61 -6.59 3.33
C MET A 1 26.96 -7.18 4.57
N CYS A 2 26.76 -6.41 5.65
CA CYS A 2 25.99 -6.87 6.79
C CYS A 2 24.57 -7.18 6.32
N ARG A 3 24.10 -8.41 6.53
CA ARG A 3 22.69 -8.76 6.39
C ARG A 3 21.89 -7.85 7.32
N GLY A 4 20.97 -7.07 6.78
CA GLY A 4 19.99 -6.34 7.60
C GLY A 4 19.21 -7.36 8.43
N GLU A 5 18.76 -6.98 9.63
CA GLU A 5 17.88 -7.84 10.44
C GLU A 5 16.57 -8.06 9.68
N GLU A 6 16.24 -9.34 9.44
CA GLU A 6 14.96 -9.73 8.84
C GLU A 6 13.82 -9.49 9.83
N PHE A 7 12.77 -8.82 9.38
CA PHE A 7 11.59 -8.52 10.19
C PHE A 7 10.31 -8.61 9.35
N ALA A 8 9.16 -8.50 10.00
CA ALA A 8 7.89 -8.50 9.33
C ALA A 8 6.99 -7.36 9.80
N MET A 9 5.97 -7.05 9.01
CA MET A 9 4.90 -6.13 9.36
C MET A 9 3.56 -6.77 8.99
N GLU A 10 2.62 -6.78 9.93
CA GLU A 10 1.23 -7.11 9.66
C GLU A 10 0.43 -5.83 9.42
N THR A 11 -0.41 -5.84 8.40
CA THR A 11 -1.32 -4.75 8.09
C THR A 11 -2.74 -5.27 7.98
N LYS A 12 -3.66 -4.68 8.74
CA LYS A 12 -5.10 -4.96 8.66
C LYS A 12 -5.85 -3.70 8.26
N ILE A 13 -6.71 -3.79 7.26
CA ILE A 13 -7.51 -2.68 6.75
C ILE A 13 -8.98 -2.97 7.04
N TYR A 14 -9.67 -1.98 7.61
CA TYR A 14 -11.06 -2.06 8.01
C TYR A 14 -11.88 -0.92 7.39
N ASP A 15 -13.12 -1.21 7.05
CA ASP A 15 -14.13 -0.20 6.70
C ASP A 15 -15.00 0.18 7.91
N GLY A 16 -15.82 1.23 7.74
CA GLY A 16 -16.78 1.66 8.74
C GLY A 16 -16.16 2.13 10.05
N GLY A 17 -14.93 2.66 10.01
CA GLY A 17 -14.22 3.11 11.21
C GLY A 17 -13.73 1.96 12.08
N GLY A 18 -13.22 0.89 11.48
CA GLY A 18 -12.59 -0.23 12.19
C GLY A 18 -13.50 -1.41 12.49
N LYS A 19 -14.67 -1.48 11.85
CA LYS A 19 -15.69 -2.51 12.16
C LYS A 19 -15.60 -3.75 11.28
N GLN A 20 -15.27 -3.61 9.99
CA GLN A 20 -15.28 -4.72 9.04
C GLN A 20 -13.91 -4.87 8.40
N LEU A 21 -13.28 -6.03 8.59
CA LEU A 21 -12.00 -6.37 7.96
C LEU A 21 -12.19 -6.49 6.45
N GLN A 22 -11.43 -5.71 5.69
CA GLN A 22 -11.43 -5.68 4.23
C GLN A 22 -10.18 -6.31 3.62
N ALA A 23 -9.03 -6.09 4.27
CA ALA A 23 -7.78 -6.66 3.82
C ALA A 23 -6.84 -6.96 4.99
N GLU A 24 -6.03 -7.98 4.81
CA GLU A 24 -4.94 -8.35 5.70
C GLU A 24 -3.73 -8.77 4.88
N ASN A 25 -2.59 -8.16 5.18
CA ASN A 25 -1.33 -8.43 4.52
C ASN A 25 -0.23 -8.72 5.56
N VAL A 26 0.71 -9.55 5.16
CA VAL A 26 1.99 -9.74 5.86
C VAL A 26 3.12 -9.33 4.93
N THR A 27 3.85 -8.30 5.32
CA THR A 27 5.03 -7.81 4.58
C THR A 27 6.29 -8.31 5.25
N LEU A 28 7.15 -8.99 4.51
CA LEU A 28 8.42 -9.53 4.98
C LEU A 28 9.56 -8.72 4.38
N PHE A 29 10.45 -8.24 5.23
CA PHE A 29 11.68 -7.54 4.85
C PHE A 29 12.83 -8.53 5.04
N ALA A 30 13.33 -9.06 3.94
CA ALA A 30 14.36 -10.12 3.94
C ALA A 30 15.39 -9.89 2.85
N ASP A 31 16.66 -9.82 3.24
CA ASP A 31 17.78 -9.53 2.35
C ASP A 31 17.57 -8.21 1.57
N HIS A 32 17.56 -8.29 0.24
CA HIS A 32 17.32 -7.17 -0.68
C HIS A 32 15.90 -7.14 -1.25
N GLU A 33 15.01 -8.00 -0.75
CA GLU A 33 13.64 -8.14 -1.24
C GLU A 33 12.64 -7.74 -0.16
N ILE A 34 11.55 -7.11 -0.59
CA ILE A 34 10.34 -6.87 0.21
C ILE A 34 9.25 -7.74 -0.38
N HIS A 35 8.70 -8.65 0.43
CA HIS A 35 7.63 -9.55 0.03
C HIS A 35 6.34 -9.17 0.74
N ASP A 36 5.29 -8.83 0.02
CA ASP A 36 3.97 -8.53 0.56
C ASP A 36 2.98 -9.62 0.17
N PHE A 37 2.54 -10.38 1.15
CA PHE A 37 1.58 -11.48 1.02
C PHE A 37 0.19 -11.00 1.40
N SER A 38 -0.77 -11.06 0.48
CA SER A 38 -2.17 -10.82 0.78
C SER A 38 -2.77 -12.06 1.43
N ILE A 39 -3.29 -11.88 2.65
CA ILE A 39 -3.97 -12.92 3.44
C ILE A 39 -5.48 -12.81 3.21
N VAL A 40 -5.99 -11.57 3.16
CA VAL A 40 -7.39 -11.25 2.88
C VAL A 40 -7.44 -10.07 1.91
N PRO A 41 -8.07 -10.21 0.73
CA PRO A 41 -8.39 -11.47 0.07
C PRO A 41 -7.10 -12.22 -0.27
N GLU A 42 -7.15 -13.53 -0.18
CA GLU A 42 -5.98 -14.40 -0.27
C GLU A 42 -5.34 -14.43 -1.68
N GLN A 43 -4.11 -14.99 -1.75
CA GLN A 43 -3.43 -15.54 -2.92
C GLN A 43 -2.77 -14.54 -3.87
N LYS A 44 -2.39 -13.38 -3.38
CA LYS A 44 -1.51 -12.47 -4.12
C LYS A 44 -0.19 -12.29 -3.39
N VAL A 45 0.88 -12.26 -4.16
CA VAL A 45 2.21 -11.96 -3.65
C VAL A 45 2.81 -10.85 -4.51
N THR A 46 3.28 -9.81 -3.84
CA THR A 46 4.07 -8.75 -4.49
C THR A 46 5.48 -8.79 -3.93
N VAL A 47 6.47 -8.87 -4.80
CA VAL A 47 7.88 -8.81 -4.41
C VAL A 47 8.50 -7.58 -5.04
N PHE A 48 9.22 -6.79 -4.26
CA PHE A 48 10.09 -5.73 -4.74
C PHE A 48 11.55 -6.12 -4.51
N ASP A 49 12.27 -6.38 -5.60
CA ASP A 49 13.72 -6.56 -5.58
C ASP A 49 14.39 -5.19 -5.67
N ARG A 50 15.04 -4.78 -4.58
CA ARG A 50 15.73 -3.49 -4.43
C ARG A 50 16.94 -3.37 -5.37
N ASN A 51 17.65 -4.48 -5.57
CA ASN A 51 18.85 -4.50 -6.42
C ASN A 51 18.48 -4.40 -7.91
N ALA A 52 17.50 -5.20 -8.33
CA ALA A 52 17.00 -5.19 -9.70
C ALA A 52 16.05 -4.01 -9.98
N ARG A 53 15.60 -3.27 -8.93
CA ARG A 53 14.57 -2.21 -9.00
C ARG A 53 13.34 -2.68 -9.78
N ARG A 54 12.80 -3.82 -9.37
CA ARG A 54 11.78 -4.53 -10.12
C ARG A 54 10.74 -5.15 -9.21
N PHE A 55 9.50 -5.04 -9.62
CA PHE A 55 8.38 -5.75 -9.00
C PHE A 55 8.12 -7.07 -9.70
N THR A 56 7.80 -8.09 -8.91
CA THR A 56 7.12 -9.30 -9.35
C THR A 56 5.73 -9.31 -8.72
N LEU A 57 4.70 -9.40 -9.55
CA LEU A 57 3.30 -9.41 -9.14
C LEU A 57 2.74 -10.80 -9.46
N ALA A 58 2.33 -11.53 -8.45
CA ALA A 58 1.81 -12.89 -8.60
C ALA A 58 0.37 -12.99 -8.12
N ASP A 59 -0.42 -13.75 -8.86
CA ASP A 59 -1.77 -14.16 -8.53
C ASP A 59 -1.77 -15.69 -8.49
N GLU A 60 -1.70 -16.26 -7.28
CA GLU A 60 -1.62 -17.72 -7.09
C GLU A 60 -2.94 -18.40 -7.48
N LYS A 61 -4.07 -17.71 -7.34
CA LYS A 61 -5.39 -18.22 -7.73
C LYS A 61 -5.48 -18.44 -9.24
N HIS A 62 -4.99 -17.49 -10.02
CA HIS A 62 -5.00 -17.59 -11.50
C HIS A 62 -3.70 -18.20 -12.04
N ARG A 63 -2.77 -18.56 -11.17
CA ARG A 63 -1.45 -19.12 -11.50
C ARG A 63 -0.69 -18.28 -12.51
N THR A 64 -0.72 -16.96 -12.33
CA THR A 64 -0.05 -15.99 -13.21
C THR A 64 0.90 -15.11 -12.44
N GLN A 65 1.95 -14.65 -13.12
CA GLN A 65 2.85 -13.63 -12.61
C GLN A 65 3.24 -12.65 -13.71
N ALA A 66 3.52 -11.42 -13.31
CA ALA A 66 4.03 -10.38 -14.20
C ALA A 66 5.18 -9.63 -13.54
N SER A 67 6.02 -9.01 -14.36
CA SER A 67 7.13 -8.18 -13.91
C SER A 67 6.92 -6.74 -14.35
N LEU A 68 7.31 -5.79 -13.47
CA LEU A 68 7.23 -4.35 -13.73
C LEU A 68 8.51 -3.68 -13.22
N ALA A 69 9.21 -2.95 -14.08
CA ALA A 69 10.36 -2.16 -13.66
C ALA A 69 9.90 -0.92 -12.85
N ALA A 70 10.68 -0.53 -11.83
CA ALA A 70 10.37 0.65 -11.02
C ALA A 70 10.32 1.93 -11.86
N GLU A 71 11.16 2.05 -12.87
CA GLU A 71 11.18 3.19 -13.81
C GLU A 71 9.89 3.28 -14.66
N GLU A 72 9.30 2.15 -15.02
CA GLU A 72 8.01 2.11 -15.73
C GLU A 72 6.88 2.57 -14.82
N LEU A 73 6.90 2.13 -13.54
CA LEU A 73 5.96 2.59 -12.53
C LEU A 73 6.03 4.10 -12.34
N VAL A 74 7.23 4.67 -12.18
CA VAL A 74 7.43 6.12 -12.01
C VAL A 74 6.88 6.90 -13.20
N ARG A 75 7.15 6.45 -14.44
CA ARG A 75 6.62 7.10 -15.66
C ARG A 75 5.09 7.05 -15.71
N PHE A 76 4.51 5.90 -15.35
CA PHE A 76 3.06 5.77 -15.30
C PHE A 76 2.44 6.74 -14.30
N ILE A 77 2.98 6.80 -13.06
CA ILE A 77 2.47 7.69 -12.01
C ILE A 77 2.60 9.18 -12.41
N ALA A 78 3.69 9.57 -13.06
CA ALA A 78 3.86 10.93 -13.55
C ALA A 78 2.78 11.29 -14.61
N SER A 79 2.46 10.37 -15.52
CA SER A 79 1.40 10.54 -16.52
C SER A 79 0.02 10.66 -15.87
N GLU A 80 -0.32 9.77 -14.94
CA GLU A 80 -1.60 9.81 -14.22
C GLU A 80 -1.77 11.11 -13.42
N ARG A 81 -0.69 11.58 -12.79
CA ARG A 81 -0.70 12.86 -12.07
C ARG A 81 -0.99 14.02 -12.98
N ALA A 82 -0.34 14.11 -14.15
CA ALA A 82 -0.57 15.18 -15.13
C ALA A 82 -2.03 15.20 -15.63
N LEU A 83 -2.62 14.03 -15.89
CA LEU A 83 -4.05 13.91 -16.25
C LEU A 83 -4.98 14.32 -15.11
N ALA A 84 -4.63 13.97 -13.88
CA ALA A 84 -5.42 14.30 -12.71
C ALA A 84 -5.47 15.80 -12.40
N GLU A 85 -4.41 16.55 -12.68
CA GLU A 85 -4.33 18.00 -12.49
C GLU A 85 -5.41 18.76 -13.27
N THR A 86 -5.79 18.26 -14.44
CA THR A 86 -6.81 18.85 -15.32
C THR A 86 -8.21 18.23 -15.15
N SER A 87 -8.39 17.29 -14.23
CA SER A 87 -9.65 16.59 -14.02
C SER A 87 -10.76 17.52 -13.54
N ASN A 88 -12.00 17.34 -14.05
CA ASN A 88 -13.19 18.03 -13.55
C ASN A 88 -13.66 17.52 -12.18
N VAL A 89 -13.16 16.36 -11.73
CA VAL A 89 -13.53 15.77 -10.43
C VAL A 89 -12.63 16.34 -9.33
N ALA A 90 -13.23 17.07 -8.38
CA ALA A 90 -12.50 17.76 -7.31
C ALA A 90 -11.58 16.83 -6.47
N LEU A 91 -12.03 15.60 -6.18
CA LEU A 91 -11.24 14.62 -5.44
C LEU A 91 -9.99 14.18 -6.24
N ILE A 92 -10.12 14.00 -7.55
CA ILE A 92 -8.99 13.59 -8.42
C ILE A 92 -7.98 14.74 -8.50
N ARG A 93 -8.41 15.99 -8.68
CA ARG A 93 -7.53 17.17 -8.65
C ARG A 93 -6.82 17.31 -7.30
N PHE A 94 -7.56 17.15 -6.19
CA PHE A 94 -6.95 17.16 -4.87
C PHE A 94 -5.90 16.05 -4.71
N ALA A 95 -6.16 14.86 -5.25
CA ALA A 95 -5.21 13.75 -5.17
C ALA A 95 -3.93 13.96 -5.99
N SER A 96 -3.93 14.81 -7.03
CA SER A 96 -2.74 15.15 -7.79
C SER A 96 -1.80 16.12 -7.05
N LYS A 97 -2.38 17.05 -6.28
CA LYS A 97 -1.65 18.06 -5.50
C LYS A 97 -2.38 18.30 -4.17
N PRO A 98 -2.27 17.37 -3.22
CA PRO A 98 -2.97 17.49 -1.95
C PRO A 98 -2.35 18.58 -1.08
N GLU A 99 -3.23 19.35 -0.43
CA GLU A 99 -2.86 20.36 0.55
C GLU A 99 -3.56 20.07 1.88
N PHE A 100 -2.79 19.91 2.94
CA PHE A 100 -3.28 19.61 4.27
C PHE A 100 -2.86 20.66 5.28
N ASN A 101 -3.73 20.89 6.26
CA ASN A 101 -3.31 21.47 7.54
C ASN A 101 -2.76 20.33 8.39
N VAL A 102 -1.45 20.38 8.68
CA VAL A 102 -0.73 19.32 9.39
C VAL A 102 -0.44 19.75 10.81
N SER A 103 -0.76 18.90 11.77
CA SER A 103 -0.38 19.05 13.18
C SER A 103 0.17 17.75 13.74
N PHE A 104 1.16 17.83 14.59
CA PHE A 104 1.76 16.68 15.27
C PHE A 104 1.89 16.99 16.77
N ASP A 105 1.37 16.09 17.57
CA ASP A 105 1.47 16.11 19.03
C ASP A 105 2.57 15.13 19.46
N GLU A 106 3.70 15.65 19.90
CA GLU A 106 4.87 14.87 20.31
C GLU A 106 4.61 14.04 21.58
N GLU A 107 3.74 14.50 22.50
CA GLU A 107 3.44 13.80 23.74
C GLU A 107 2.61 12.52 23.49
N THR A 108 1.66 12.61 22.57
CA THR A 108 0.76 11.50 22.26
C THR A 108 1.13 10.71 21.01
N GLY A 109 2.12 11.18 20.23
CA GLY A 109 2.52 10.59 18.96
C GLY A 109 1.41 10.65 17.89
N LYS A 110 0.51 11.64 17.95
CA LYS A 110 -0.62 11.78 17.02
C LYS A 110 -0.29 12.79 15.92
N LEU A 111 -0.40 12.34 14.68
CA LEU A 111 -0.31 13.16 13.48
C LEU A 111 -1.71 13.34 12.89
N GLU A 112 -2.13 14.59 12.70
CA GLU A 112 -3.34 14.91 11.96
C GLU A 112 -3.00 15.67 10.68
N MET A 113 -3.64 15.28 9.59
CA MET A 113 -3.57 15.96 8.30
C MET A 113 -5.00 16.21 7.83
N LEU A 114 -5.44 17.46 7.91
CA LEU A 114 -6.84 17.84 7.72
C LEU A 114 -7.02 18.66 6.46
N SER A 115 -8.07 18.36 5.69
CA SER A 115 -8.52 19.15 4.55
C SER A 115 -10.03 19.17 4.44
N LYS A 116 -10.57 19.91 3.45
CA LYS A 116 -12.01 19.92 3.15
C LYS A 116 -12.49 18.59 2.54
N VAL A 117 -11.62 17.79 1.96
CA VAL A 117 -11.96 16.62 1.15
C VAL A 117 -11.49 15.32 1.79
N TRP A 118 -10.30 15.33 2.42
CA TRP A 118 -9.64 14.13 2.93
C TRP A 118 -8.94 14.42 4.25
N ASN A 119 -9.17 13.59 5.26
CA ASN A 119 -8.50 13.71 6.54
C ASN A 119 -7.75 12.42 6.86
N TYR A 120 -6.57 12.58 7.45
CA TYR A 120 -5.85 11.54 8.15
C TYR A 120 -5.77 11.85 9.64
N ARG A 121 -5.94 10.81 10.47
CA ARG A 121 -5.53 10.79 11.88
C ARG A 121 -4.68 9.56 12.08
N VAL A 122 -3.48 9.76 12.58
CA VAL A 122 -2.47 8.71 12.64
C VAL A 122 -1.93 8.61 14.06
N GLU A 123 -1.96 7.41 14.61
CA GLU A 123 -1.20 7.07 15.83
C GLU A 123 0.15 6.51 15.37
N THR A 124 1.21 6.98 16.02
CA THR A 124 2.58 6.64 15.62
C THR A 124 3.40 6.16 16.80
N GLU A 125 4.47 5.44 16.48
CA GLU A 125 5.50 5.05 17.43
C GLU A 125 6.90 5.25 16.85
N SER A 126 7.90 5.30 17.71
CA SER A 126 9.31 5.25 17.31
C SER A 126 9.77 3.80 17.25
N ILE A 127 10.45 3.44 16.16
CA ILE A 127 11.04 2.12 15.96
C ILE A 127 12.52 2.24 15.62
N ASP A 128 13.21 1.11 15.53
CA ASP A 128 14.60 1.09 15.07
C ASP A 128 14.79 1.79 13.73
N ALA A 129 15.84 2.62 13.60
CA ALA A 129 16.04 3.49 12.44
C ALA A 129 16.22 2.72 11.13
N THR A 130 16.84 1.51 11.16
CA THR A 130 17.03 0.68 9.97
C THR A 130 15.69 0.12 9.50
N LYS A 131 14.89 -0.43 10.43
CA LYS A 131 13.54 -0.94 10.13
C LYS A 131 12.62 0.17 9.65
N LEU A 132 12.77 1.38 10.21
CA LEU A 132 12.01 2.55 9.77
C LEU A 132 12.35 2.95 8.33
N ALA A 133 13.64 2.94 7.97
CA ALA A 133 14.07 3.23 6.60
C ALA A 133 13.50 2.21 5.60
N ASP A 134 13.54 0.91 5.92
CA ASP A 134 12.94 -0.16 5.13
C ASP A 134 11.43 0.01 4.98
N TYR A 135 10.73 0.36 6.08
CA TYR A 135 9.31 0.67 6.04
C TYR A 135 8.99 1.86 5.12
N HIS A 136 9.75 2.94 5.21
CA HIS A 136 9.54 4.13 4.36
C HIS A 136 9.75 3.82 2.88
N GLU A 137 10.77 3.04 2.54
CA GLU A 137 10.97 2.56 1.18
C GLU A 137 9.78 1.72 0.69
N PHE A 138 9.33 0.76 1.50
CA PHE A 138 8.12 -0.02 1.23
C PHE A 138 6.92 0.89 1.01
N ALA A 139 6.63 1.79 1.95
CA ALA A 139 5.48 2.67 1.88
C ALA A 139 5.48 3.54 0.62
N GLN A 140 6.65 4.04 0.21
CA GLN A 140 6.82 4.85 -0.98
C GLN A 140 6.53 4.05 -2.26
N TRP A 141 7.13 2.87 -2.40
CA TRP A 141 6.99 2.04 -3.59
C TRP A 141 5.60 1.41 -3.72
N PHE A 142 5.08 0.84 -2.63
CA PHE A 142 3.78 0.16 -2.65
C PHE A 142 2.61 1.13 -2.76
N THR A 143 2.74 2.37 -2.30
CA THR A 143 1.74 3.43 -2.56
C THR A 143 1.62 3.70 -4.06
N GLN A 144 2.73 3.84 -4.77
CA GLN A 144 2.73 4.06 -6.21
C GLN A 144 2.21 2.83 -6.97
N LEU A 145 2.67 1.63 -6.59
CA LEU A 145 2.22 0.38 -7.21
C LEU A 145 0.70 0.19 -7.07
N ASN A 146 0.16 0.42 -5.89
CA ASN A 146 -1.28 0.27 -5.62
C ASN A 146 -2.13 1.25 -6.44
N ALA A 147 -1.59 2.40 -6.82
CA ALA A 147 -2.30 3.36 -7.68
C ALA A 147 -2.56 2.83 -9.10
N LEU A 148 -1.77 1.84 -9.57
CA LEU A 148 -2.01 1.20 -10.87
C LEU A 148 -3.36 0.45 -10.94
N PHE A 149 -3.89 0.04 -9.78
CA PHE A 149 -5.11 -0.76 -9.64
C PHE A 149 -6.28 0.02 -9.05
N ARG A 150 -6.11 1.34 -8.83
CA ARG A 150 -7.12 2.21 -8.22
C ARG A 150 -7.36 3.44 -9.09
N PRO A 151 -8.58 4.00 -9.10
CA PRO A 151 -8.91 5.17 -9.92
C PRO A 151 -8.41 6.50 -9.33
N LEU A 152 -7.64 6.49 -8.25
CA LEU A 152 -7.19 7.69 -7.54
C LEU A 152 -5.67 7.80 -7.58
N PRO A 153 -5.10 8.96 -7.99
CA PRO A 153 -3.67 9.20 -7.93
C PRO A 153 -3.09 9.01 -6.53
N PRO A 154 -1.83 8.59 -6.39
CA PRO A 154 -1.24 8.24 -5.10
C PRO A 154 -0.86 9.45 -4.24
N GLY A 155 -0.98 10.70 -4.75
CA GLY A 155 -0.46 11.91 -4.11
C GLY A 155 -0.91 12.10 -2.67
N ILE A 156 -2.18 11.81 -2.34
CA ILE A 156 -2.70 11.91 -0.97
C ILE A 156 -1.93 11.00 0.00
N ARG A 157 -1.68 9.75 -0.39
CA ARG A 157 -0.95 8.81 0.46
C ARG A 157 0.55 9.10 0.47
N MET A 158 1.10 9.55 -0.65
CA MET A 158 2.51 9.97 -0.75
C MET A 158 2.79 11.16 0.18
N GLU A 159 1.84 12.08 0.32
CA GLU A 159 1.97 13.22 1.25
C GLU A 159 2.01 12.75 2.71
N LEU A 160 1.13 11.81 3.11
CA LEU A 160 1.22 11.19 4.42
C LEU A 160 2.57 10.48 4.64
N ASN A 161 3.03 9.71 3.64
CA ASN A 161 4.32 9.02 3.75
C ASN A 161 5.48 10.02 3.89
N ARG A 162 5.42 11.18 3.23
CA ARG A 162 6.40 12.25 3.36
C ARG A 162 6.43 12.81 4.78
N GLU A 163 5.27 13.14 5.37
CA GLU A 163 5.17 13.64 6.74
C GLU A 163 5.72 12.64 7.77
N LEU A 164 5.40 11.35 7.59
CA LEU A 164 5.93 10.29 8.46
C LEU A 164 7.45 10.15 8.31
N PHE A 165 7.97 10.23 7.07
CA PHE A 165 9.40 10.14 6.79
C PHE A 165 10.18 11.29 7.42
N GLU A 166 9.74 12.54 7.21
CA GLU A 166 10.40 13.75 7.73
C GLU A 166 10.45 13.77 9.27
N ARG A 167 9.42 13.21 9.92
CA ARG A 167 9.34 13.12 11.39
C ARG A 167 9.93 11.83 11.95
N LYS A 168 10.38 10.90 11.11
CA LYS A 168 10.94 9.60 11.51
C LYS A 168 9.94 8.76 12.31
N LEU A 169 8.70 8.70 11.85
CA LEU A 169 7.59 8.04 12.53
C LEU A 169 7.16 6.76 11.82
N PHE A 170 6.83 5.73 12.60
CA PHE A 170 6.14 4.53 12.13
C PHE A 170 4.65 4.62 12.51
N PRO A 171 3.70 4.50 11.56
CA PRO A 171 2.28 4.54 11.87
C PRO A 171 1.82 3.17 12.41
N THR A 172 1.21 3.16 13.58
CA THR A 172 0.56 1.97 14.14
C THR A 172 -0.90 1.89 13.73
N ARG A 173 -1.55 3.06 13.56
CA ARG A 173 -2.94 3.17 13.13
C ARG A 173 -3.13 4.38 12.23
N VAL A 174 -3.78 4.19 11.10
CA VAL A 174 -4.12 5.26 10.17
C VAL A 174 -5.61 5.27 9.95
N GLN A 175 -6.27 6.34 10.34
CA GLN A 175 -7.68 6.59 10.07
C GLN A 175 -7.84 7.55 8.91
N VAL A 176 -8.73 7.21 7.98
CA VAL A 176 -9.06 7.99 6.79
C VAL A 176 -10.52 8.38 6.84
N GLU A 177 -10.81 9.66 6.62
CA GLU A 177 -12.15 10.15 6.32
C GLU A 177 -12.15 10.89 4.99
N ILE A 178 -13.03 10.47 4.08
CA ILE A 178 -13.28 11.17 2.81
C ILE A 178 -14.60 11.93 2.95
N LYS A 179 -14.60 13.20 2.53
CA LYS A 179 -15.75 14.09 2.62
C LYS A 179 -16.25 14.50 1.23
N ASN A 180 -17.55 14.58 1.10
CA ASN A 180 -18.22 15.19 -0.05
C ASN A 180 -19.26 16.19 0.45
N GLY A 181 -19.16 17.45 0.04
CA GLY A 181 -20.03 18.51 0.51
C GLY A 181 -20.03 18.69 2.05
N GLY A 182 -18.87 18.46 2.70
CA GLY A 182 -18.72 18.54 4.15
C GLY A 182 -19.18 17.29 4.94
N LYS A 183 -19.86 16.34 4.29
CA LYS A 183 -20.30 15.08 4.91
C LYS A 183 -19.26 13.99 4.70
N VAL A 184 -18.99 13.21 5.74
CA VAL A 184 -18.10 12.03 5.63
C VAL A 184 -18.85 10.94 4.85
N VAL A 185 -18.27 10.51 3.72
CA VAL A 185 -18.81 9.47 2.83
C VAL A 185 -18.04 8.15 2.90
N VAL A 186 -16.78 8.20 3.33
CA VAL A 186 -15.95 7.01 3.55
C VAL A 186 -15.23 7.14 4.88
N ARG A 187 -15.18 6.05 5.64
CA ARG A 187 -14.30 5.87 6.79
C ARG A 187 -13.55 4.57 6.62
N GLN A 188 -12.24 4.64 6.65
CA GLN A 188 -11.36 3.48 6.60
C GLN A 188 -10.32 3.58 7.71
N GLU A 189 -9.87 2.45 8.20
CA GLU A 189 -8.81 2.37 9.20
C GLU A 189 -7.82 1.28 8.81
N SER A 190 -6.53 1.58 8.88
CA SER A 190 -5.49 0.56 8.82
C SER A 190 -4.73 0.48 10.13
N ARG A 191 -4.39 -0.73 10.54
CA ARG A 191 -3.56 -1.03 11.71
C ARG A 191 -2.32 -1.76 11.25
N HIS A 192 -1.17 -1.29 11.75
CA HIS A 192 0.12 -1.86 11.40
C HIS A 192 0.80 -2.35 12.68
N ARG A 193 1.35 -3.55 12.63
CA ARG A 193 2.10 -4.15 13.72
C ARG A 193 3.46 -4.60 13.22
N LEU A 194 4.52 -3.98 13.74
CA LEU A 194 5.88 -4.42 13.47
C LEU A 194 6.19 -5.68 14.27
N ILE A 195 6.82 -6.66 13.62
CA ILE A 195 7.36 -7.88 14.24
C ILE A 195 8.87 -7.82 14.08
N PRO A 196 9.63 -7.47 15.15
CA PRO A 196 11.03 -7.07 15.07
C PRO A 196 11.97 -8.15 14.54
N LYS A 197 11.59 -9.42 14.64
CA LYS A 197 12.34 -10.58 14.11
C LYS A 197 11.41 -11.45 13.29
N LEU A 198 11.88 -11.92 12.15
CA LEU A 198 11.08 -12.76 11.26
C LEU A 198 10.77 -14.12 11.93
N PRO A 199 9.49 -14.43 12.22
CA PRO A 199 9.09 -15.70 12.81
C PRO A 199 9.35 -16.89 11.86
N ASN A 200 9.50 -18.07 12.43
CA ASN A 200 9.72 -19.29 11.64
C ASN A 200 8.60 -19.59 10.64
N GLU A 201 7.35 -19.33 11.02
CA GLU A 201 6.18 -19.48 10.13
C GLU A 201 6.30 -18.60 8.87
N HIS A 202 6.77 -17.37 9.02
CA HIS A 202 6.99 -16.46 7.89
C HIS A 202 8.19 -16.87 7.04
N ARG A 203 9.24 -17.45 7.67
CA ARG A 203 10.34 -18.06 6.92
C ARG A 203 9.89 -19.25 6.08
N LEU A 204 8.99 -20.08 6.61
CA LEU A 204 8.38 -21.18 5.86
C LEU A 204 7.52 -20.67 4.70
N THR A 205 6.72 -19.62 4.92
CA THR A 205 5.93 -18.97 3.87
C THR A 205 6.82 -18.44 2.75
N LEU A 206 7.91 -17.75 3.11
CA LEU A 206 8.90 -17.26 2.15
C LEU A 206 9.56 -18.39 1.37
N GLY A 207 9.96 -19.47 2.06
CA GLY A 207 10.56 -20.67 1.44
C GLY A 207 9.58 -21.34 0.44
N LYS A 208 8.32 -21.48 0.84
CA LYS A 208 7.24 -22.01 -0.02
C LYS A 208 7.08 -21.14 -1.27
N TRP A 209 6.97 -19.82 -1.11
CA TRP A 209 6.89 -18.89 -2.22
C TRP A 209 8.08 -19.04 -3.19
N LYS A 210 9.31 -19.01 -2.68
CA LYS A 210 10.53 -19.14 -3.49
C LYS A 210 10.57 -20.45 -4.30
N SER A 211 10.00 -21.54 -3.77
CA SER A 211 9.93 -22.83 -4.49
C SER A 211 8.81 -22.92 -5.53
N GLN A 212 7.76 -22.09 -5.41
CA GLN A 212 6.57 -22.18 -6.25
C GLN A 212 6.50 -21.10 -7.34
N LYS A 213 7.16 -19.96 -7.15
CA LYS A 213 7.06 -18.80 -8.06
C LYS A 213 7.32 -19.15 -9.52
N ASP A 214 8.31 -20.01 -9.79
CA ASP A 214 8.71 -20.38 -11.16
C ASP A 214 7.69 -21.29 -11.87
N SER A 215 6.72 -21.84 -11.12
CA SER A 215 5.62 -22.62 -11.68
C SER A 215 4.43 -21.76 -12.18
N LEU A 216 4.46 -20.45 -11.89
CA LEU A 216 3.43 -19.52 -12.34
C LEU A 216 3.68 -19.12 -13.80
N ARG A 217 2.61 -19.03 -14.59
CA ARG A 217 2.68 -18.59 -15.98
C ARG A 217 3.05 -17.11 -16.05
N LEU A 218 4.14 -16.79 -16.72
CA LEU A 218 4.54 -15.40 -16.96
C LEU A 218 3.61 -14.78 -18.01
N ILE A 219 3.05 -13.62 -17.69
CA ILE A 219 2.22 -12.80 -18.57
C ILE A 219 2.77 -11.36 -18.61
N SER A 220 2.34 -10.58 -19.59
CA SER A 220 2.69 -9.16 -19.63
C SER A 220 2.07 -8.41 -18.46
N PHE A 221 2.70 -7.32 -18.02
CA PHE A 221 2.11 -6.45 -16.99
C PHE A 221 0.74 -5.88 -17.42
N VAL A 222 0.57 -5.56 -18.69
CA VAL A 222 -0.70 -5.06 -19.24
C VAL A 222 -1.82 -6.10 -19.09
N GLU A 223 -1.52 -7.36 -19.41
CA GLU A 223 -2.46 -8.49 -19.24
C GLU A 223 -2.79 -8.71 -17.77
N TYR A 224 -1.77 -8.72 -16.89
CA TYR A 224 -1.97 -8.85 -15.45
C TYR A 224 -2.85 -7.73 -14.89
N ARG A 225 -2.55 -6.47 -15.24
CA ARG A 225 -3.34 -5.31 -14.81
C ARG A 225 -4.80 -5.42 -15.27
N ALA A 226 -5.04 -5.77 -16.53
CA ALA A 226 -6.39 -5.97 -17.08
C ALA A 226 -7.16 -7.05 -16.31
N GLN A 227 -6.51 -8.18 -16.01
CA GLN A 227 -7.07 -9.26 -15.19
C GLN A 227 -7.48 -8.75 -13.80
N GLN A 228 -6.60 -7.99 -13.11
CA GLN A 228 -6.90 -7.46 -11.78
C GLN A 228 -8.05 -6.44 -11.80
N LEU A 229 -8.09 -5.56 -12.78
CA LEU A 229 -9.16 -4.56 -12.91
C LEU A 229 -10.52 -5.17 -13.25
N SER A 230 -10.55 -6.29 -13.97
CA SER A 230 -11.82 -7.01 -14.27
C SER A 230 -12.44 -7.62 -13.01
N LEU A 231 -11.62 -8.04 -12.04
CA LEU A 231 -12.09 -8.59 -10.76
C LEU A 231 -12.73 -7.53 -9.84
N VAL A 232 -12.35 -6.25 -10.01
CA VAL A 232 -12.90 -5.13 -9.22
C VAL A 232 -14.26 -4.65 -9.77
N ARG A 233 -14.59 -4.94 -11.03
CA ARG A 233 -15.75 -4.38 -11.74
C ARG A 233 -17.04 -5.19 -11.67
N VAL A 234 -17.17 -6.19 -10.82
CA VAL A 234 -18.44 -6.93 -10.65
C VAL A 234 -19.11 -6.46 -9.34
N PRO A 235 -19.93 -5.37 -9.34
CA PRO A 235 -21.03 -5.31 -8.40
C PRO A 235 -22.06 -6.34 -8.85
N ASP A 236 -22.47 -7.18 -7.93
CA ASP A 236 -23.56 -8.13 -8.13
C ASP A 236 -24.89 -7.36 -8.33
N ASP A 237 -25.24 -7.07 -9.58
CA ASP A 237 -26.51 -6.46 -9.97
C ASP A 237 -27.70 -7.45 -9.83
N SER A 238 -27.49 -8.63 -9.24
CA SER A 238 -28.53 -9.65 -9.08
C SER A 238 -29.45 -9.46 -7.85
N LYS A 239 -29.29 -8.36 -7.07
CA LYS A 239 -30.15 -8.06 -5.89
C LYS A 239 -31.14 -6.90 -6.06
N GLN A 240 -31.50 -6.57 -7.29
CA GLN A 240 -32.65 -5.69 -7.56
C GLN A 240 -33.64 -6.37 -8.53
N ARG A 241 -34.37 -7.35 -8.03
CA ARG A 241 -35.68 -7.74 -8.54
C ARG A 241 -36.53 -8.32 -7.41
#